data_b5dd928dc3212c46286966fe54312bbf
#
_entry.id   b5dd928dc3212c46286966fe54312bbf
#
_cell.length_a   1.000
_cell.length_b   1.000
_cell.length_c   1.000
_cell.angle_alpha   90.00
_cell.angle_beta   90.00
_cell.angle_gamma   90.00
#
_symmetry.space_group_name_H-M   'P 1'
#
loop_
_entity.id
_entity.type
_entity.pdbx_description
1 polymer ?
#
loop_
_entity_poly.entity_id
_entity_poly.type
_entity_poly.pdbx_seq_one_letter_code
_entity_poly.pdbx_strand_id
1 'polypeptide(L)'
;MVEFDPGPPPNVAAHLDRVPSYVAHQDLFWYDWGPIFYRGRLDRSARLLCIASDPGPTERIACRTLVGDAGQRVQGFLSKLGLTHSYVCVNAYAYAFLPSRSMSAIPILSEPEQQSWRNELLSMIVGPELQGIVTFGLQARIAVEQWNDAPPVMIKKVPHPSSRDATKLITDWRAAVTDLRTVITPDASGNNSGPNYGDKFTESDYAPIPRGDLPFGMPSWLGDDSRGRQSRPKRRNTVERDAADLLHTLIWRAPTG
;
A
#
# COMPACT_ATOMS: atom_id res chain seq x y z
N MET A 1 10.21 -23.98 3.48
CA MET A 1 11.14 -22.82 3.58
C MET A 1 10.28 -21.58 3.44
N VAL A 2 10.37 -20.63 4.35
CA VAL A 2 9.63 -19.37 4.21
C VAL A 2 10.38 -18.55 3.16
N GLU A 3 9.73 -18.32 2.02
CA GLU A 3 10.28 -17.43 1.01
C GLU A 3 10.13 -15.99 1.47
N PHE A 4 11.14 -15.20 1.25
CA PHE A 4 11.13 -13.76 1.45
C PHE A 4 11.09 -13.07 0.08
N ASP A 5 10.73 -11.79 0.06
CA ASP A 5 10.82 -11.00 -1.16
C ASP A 5 12.30 -10.88 -1.61
N PRO A 6 12.63 -11.38 -2.81
CA PRO A 6 14.01 -11.33 -3.31
C PRO A 6 14.47 -9.93 -3.76
N GLY A 7 13.56 -8.96 -3.74
CA GLY A 7 13.78 -7.62 -4.31
C GLY A 7 13.27 -7.49 -5.74
N PRO A 8 13.41 -6.28 -6.33
CA PRO A 8 12.92 -6.00 -7.67
C PRO A 8 13.76 -6.69 -8.75
N PRO A 9 13.15 -7.09 -9.89
CA PRO A 9 13.89 -7.50 -11.07
C PRO A 9 14.87 -6.40 -11.54
N PRO A 10 15.99 -6.75 -12.22
CA PRO A 10 17.04 -5.80 -12.55
C PRO A 10 16.57 -4.55 -13.32
N ASN A 11 15.65 -4.70 -14.25
CA ASN A 11 15.08 -3.58 -15.01
C ASN A 11 14.22 -2.66 -14.14
N VAL A 12 13.45 -3.21 -13.21
CA VAL A 12 12.67 -2.42 -12.25
C VAL A 12 13.61 -1.76 -11.25
N ALA A 13 14.61 -2.47 -10.72
CA ALA A 13 15.62 -1.90 -9.81
C ALA A 13 16.29 -0.67 -10.44
N ALA A 14 16.77 -0.80 -11.68
CA ALA A 14 17.39 0.30 -12.42
C ALA A 14 16.44 1.51 -12.64
N HIS A 15 15.13 1.28 -12.70
CA HIS A 15 14.14 2.36 -12.76
C HIS A 15 13.92 3.00 -11.39
N LEU A 16 13.82 2.19 -10.33
CA LEU A 16 13.67 2.70 -8.95
C LEU A 16 14.87 3.56 -8.52
N ASP A 17 16.09 3.22 -8.96
CA ASP A 17 17.31 4.01 -8.71
C ASP A 17 17.26 5.41 -9.34
N ARG A 18 16.38 5.63 -10.32
CA ARG A 18 16.17 6.91 -11.00
C ARG A 18 14.95 7.67 -10.47
N VAL A 19 14.50 7.39 -9.25
CA VAL A 19 13.39 8.13 -8.66
C VAL A 19 13.68 9.65 -8.69
N PRO A 20 12.74 10.48 -9.16
CA PRO A 20 12.95 11.93 -9.20
C PRO A 20 13.26 12.50 -7.81
N SER A 21 14.08 13.52 -7.78
CA SER A 21 14.46 14.18 -6.54
C SER A 21 13.28 14.87 -5.87
N TYR A 22 13.14 14.66 -4.56
CA TYR A 22 12.18 15.37 -3.70
C TYR A 22 12.83 16.50 -2.88
N VAL A 23 14.09 16.84 -3.17
CA VAL A 23 14.83 17.90 -2.43
C VAL A 23 14.11 19.25 -2.50
N ALA A 24 13.51 19.60 -3.63
CA ALA A 24 12.73 20.84 -3.77
C ALA A 24 11.44 20.85 -2.93
N HIS A 25 11.02 19.71 -2.42
CA HIS A 25 9.78 19.50 -1.68
C HIS A 25 10.02 18.92 -0.28
N GLN A 26 11.23 19.02 0.25
CA GLN A 26 11.60 18.45 1.55
C GLN A 26 10.78 19.01 2.72
N ASP A 27 10.15 20.17 2.56
CA ASP A 27 9.20 20.76 3.51
C ASP A 27 7.83 20.07 3.55
N LEU A 28 7.58 19.15 2.62
CA LEU A 28 6.35 18.36 2.52
C LEU A 28 6.54 16.90 2.91
N PHE A 29 7.78 16.39 2.91
CA PHE A 29 8.07 14.97 3.08
C PHE A 29 9.12 14.69 4.15
N TRP A 30 9.06 13.49 4.72
CA TRP A 30 10.13 12.88 5.51
C TRP A 30 11.25 12.42 4.58
N TYR A 31 11.97 13.38 3.99
CA TYR A 31 12.95 13.11 2.94
C TYR A 31 14.07 12.15 3.40
N ASP A 32 14.52 12.27 4.64
CA ASP A 32 15.58 11.45 5.22
C ASP A 32 15.17 9.99 5.44
N TRP A 33 13.88 9.68 5.31
CA TRP A 33 13.45 8.29 5.39
C TRP A 33 13.83 7.47 4.18
N GLY A 34 14.15 8.12 3.09
CA GLY A 34 14.36 7.50 1.80
C GLY A 34 13.06 7.06 1.14
N PRO A 35 13.14 6.67 -0.13
CA PRO A 35 11.99 6.23 -0.91
C PRO A 35 11.58 4.80 -0.54
N ILE A 36 10.27 4.54 -0.60
CA ILE A 36 9.67 3.22 -0.40
C ILE A 36 8.67 2.98 -1.52
N PHE A 37 8.89 1.93 -2.31
CA PHE A 37 8.27 1.82 -3.62
C PHE A 37 7.13 0.82 -3.71
N TYR A 38 7.31 -0.42 -3.23
CA TYR A 38 6.41 -1.52 -3.56
C TYR A 38 6.25 -2.55 -2.44
N ARG A 39 5.27 -3.43 -2.65
CA ARG A 39 5.09 -4.72 -1.98
C ARG A 39 4.37 -5.68 -2.94
N GLY A 40 4.73 -6.96 -2.94
CA GLY A 40 4.16 -7.98 -3.80
C GLY A 40 4.90 -8.15 -5.12
N ARG A 41 4.19 -8.47 -6.20
CA ARG A 41 4.79 -8.96 -7.45
C ARG A 41 5.22 -7.84 -8.39
N LEU A 42 6.51 -7.82 -8.75
CA LEU A 42 7.05 -6.89 -9.76
C LEU A 42 7.39 -7.57 -11.09
N ASP A 43 7.10 -8.86 -11.21
CA ASP A 43 7.39 -9.71 -12.36
C ASP A 43 6.27 -9.75 -13.41
N ARG A 44 5.32 -8.82 -13.31
CA ARG A 44 4.16 -8.68 -14.19
C ARG A 44 3.10 -9.79 -14.05
N SER A 45 3.19 -10.63 -13.02
CA SER A 45 2.20 -11.69 -12.74
C SER A 45 1.04 -11.24 -11.84
N ALA A 46 1.03 -9.98 -11.39
CA ALA A 46 -0.04 -9.45 -10.56
C ALA A 46 -1.38 -9.37 -11.30
N ARG A 47 -2.43 -9.90 -10.68
CA ARG A 47 -3.83 -9.77 -11.13
C ARG A 47 -4.49 -8.50 -10.64
N LEU A 48 -4.01 -7.94 -9.54
CA LEU A 48 -4.53 -6.69 -8.97
C LEU A 48 -3.38 -5.73 -8.68
N LEU A 49 -3.51 -4.50 -9.18
CA LEU A 49 -2.67 -3.37 -8.79
C LEU A 49 -3.38 -2.55 -7.72
N CYS A 50 -2.73 -2.38 -6.57
CA CYS A 50 -3.16 -1.54 -5.47
C CYS A 50 -2.30 -0.28 -5.39
N ILE A 51 -2.92 0.90 -5.46
CA ILE A 51 -2.19 2.16 -5.34
C ILE A 51 -2.70 2.90 -4.09
N ALA A 52 -1.79 3.23 -3.18
CA ALA A 52 -2.06 4.05 -2.00
C ALA A 52 -1.43 5.44 -2.13
N SER A 53 -1.45 6.23 -1.07
CA SER A 53 -0.95 7.60 -1.08
C SER A 53 0.57 7.66 -0.94
N ASP A 54 1.06 7.35 0.26
CA ASP A 54 2.45 7.51 0.68
C ASP A 54 2.84 6.48 1.74
N PRO A 55 4.13 6.24 1.96
CA PRO A 55 4.60 5.33 3.01
C PRO A 55 4.33 5.87 4.42
N GLY A 56 4.12 4.96 5.37
CA GLY A 56 4.04 5.26 6.79
C GLY A 56 5.30 4.84 7.58
N PRO A 57 5.29 4.97 8.91
CA PRO A 57 6.43 4.61 9.76
C PRO A 57 6.82 3.13 9.72
N THR A 58 5.84 2.24 9.63
CA THR A 58 6.08 0.80 9.55
C THR A 58 6.71 0.44 8.20
N GLU A 59 6.27 1.10 7.15
CA GLU A 59 6.78 0.95 5.79
C GLU A 59 8.27 1.33 5.71
N ARG A 60 8.69 2.36 6.45
CA ARG A 60 10.12 2.73 6.53
C ARG A 60 10.97 1.58 7.07
N ILE A 61 10.49 0.89 8.10
CA ILE A 61 11.24 -0.21 8.72
C ILE A 61 11.29 -1.42 7.81
N ALA A 62 10.16 -1.76 7.19
CA ALA A 62 10.05 -2.89 6.29
C ALA A 62 10.65 -2.64 4.91
N CYS A 63 10.90 -1.39 4.53
CA CYS A 63 11.23 -0.98 3.16
C CYS A 63 10.22 -1.53 2.13
N ARG A 64 8.95 -1.71 2.55
CA ARG A 64 7.85 -2.19 1.72
C ARG A 64 6.60 -1.36 2.00
N THR A 65 5.81 -1.11 0.96
CA THR A 65 4.58 -0.31 1.08
C THR A 65 3.44 -1.10 1.71
N LEU A 66 2.50 -0.42 2.37
CA LEU A 66 1.27 -1.02 2.91
C LEU A 66 1.53 -2.24 3.84
N VAL A 67 2.43 -2.10 4.81
CA VAL A 67 2.74 -3.15 5.80
C VAL A 67 2.26 -2.80 7.22
N GLY A 68 1.93 -1.55 7.50
CA GLY A 68 1.35 -1.10 8.76
C GLY A 68 -0.14 -1.45 8.89
N ASP A 69 -0.83 -0.78 9.81
CA ASP A 69 -2.27 -0.99 10.08
C ASP A 69 -3.13 -0.81 8.81
N ALA A 70 -2.84 0.24 8.02
CA ALA A 70 -3.48 0.45 6.73
C ALA A 70 -3.19 -0.69 5.74
N GLY A 71 -1.96 -1.18 5.74
CA GLY A 71 -1.55 -2.31 4.89
C GLY A 71 -2.25 -3.61 5.26
N GLN A 72 -2.44 -3.88 6.55
CA GLN A 72 -3.18 -5.06 7.02
C GLN A 72 -4.67 -5.01 6.66
N ARG A 73 -5.28 -3.81 6.61
CA ARG A 73 -6.63 -3.63 6.05
C ARG A 73 -6.67 -3.94 4.56
N VAL A 74 -5.68 -3.45 3.80
CA VAL A 74 -5.56 -3.78 2.37
C VAL A 74 -5.31 -5.26 2.18
N GLN A 75 -4.52 -5.91 3.04
CA GLN A 75 -4.33 -7.36 2.98
C GLN A 75 -5.63 -8.13 3.23
N GLY A 76 -6.47 -7.65 4.15
CA GLY A 76 -7.83 -8.19 4.34
C GLY A 76 -8.71 -8.01 3.10
N PHE A 77 -8.62 -6.86 2.42
CA PHE A 77 -9.29 -6.63 1.14
C PHE A 77 -8.84 -7.62 0.06
N LEU A 78 -7.53 -7.84 -0.09
CA LEU A 78 -6.96 -8.82 -1.02
C LEU A 78 -7.43 -10.24 -0.69
N SER A 79 -7.46 -10.61 0.59
CA SER A 79 -7.96 -11.91 1.04
C SER A 79 -9.43 -12.14 0.68
N LYS A 80 -10.27 -11.09 0.75
CA LYS A 80 -11.67 -11.17 0.34
C LYS A 80 -11.85 -11.38 -1.17
N LEU A 81 -10.84 -11.05 -1.98
CA LEU A 81 -10.78 -11.35 -3.41
C LEU A 81 -10.13 -12.71 -3.70
N GLY A 82 -9.67 -13.43 -2.67
CA GLY A 82 -8.95 -14.69 -2.83
C GLY A 82 -7.51 -14.52 -3.33
N LEU A 83 -6.93 -13.32 -3.18
CA LEU A 83 -5.55 -13.05 -3.58
C LEU A 83 -4.61 -13.27 -2.40
N THR A 84 -3.73 -14.25 -2.53
CA THR A 84 -2.71 -14.59 -1.52
C THR A 84 -1.30 -14.12 -1.93
N HIS A 85 -1.07 -13.91 -3.25
CA HIS A 85 0.22 -13.48 -3.79
C HIS A 85 0.13 -12.74 -5.14
N SER A 86 -0.95 -12.90 -5.93
CA SER A 86 -1.05 -12.33 -7.29
C SER A 86 -1.48 -10.86 -7.26
N TYR A 87 -0.76 -10.03 -6.52
CA TYR A 87 -0.99 -8.59 -6.44
C TYR A 87 0.33 -7.81 -6.37
N VAL A 88 0.25 -6.54 -6.68
CA VAL A 88 1.30 -5.56 -6.43
C VAL A 88 0.71 -4.31 -5.78
N CYS A 89 1.38 -3.81 -4.76
CA CYS A 89 1.03 -2.58 -4.06
C CYS A 89 2.13 -1.54 -4.28
N VAL A 90 1.75 -0.33 -4.63
CA VAL A 90 2.64 0.83 -4.76
C VAL A 90 2.00 2.06 -4.12
N ASN A 91 2.76 3.13 -3.99
CA ASN A 91 2.25 4.42 -3.57
C ASN A 91 2.30 5.45 -4.71
N ALA A 92 1.44 6.46 -4.64
CA ALA A 92 1.47 7.62 -5.56
C ALA A 92 2.74 8.46 -5.36
N TYR A 93 3.27 8.48 -4.13
CA TYR A 93 4.54 9.12 -3.78
C TYR A 93 5.51 8.10 -3.20
N ALA A 94 6.78 8.22 -3.58
CA ALA A 94 7.83 7.37 -3.03
C ALA A 94 8.22 7.73 -1.59
N TYR A 95 7.97 8.96 -1.15
CA TYR A 95 8.33 9.48 0.17
C TYR A 95 7.10 9.71 1.05
N ALA A 96 7.29 9.56 2.37
CA ALA A 96 6.24 9.77 3.36
C ALA A 96 5.97 11.26 3.58
N PHE A 97 4.70 11.65 3.73
CA PHE A 97 4.36 13.04 4.07
C PHE A 97 4.77 13.43 5.49
N LEU A 98 5.20 14.67 5.62
CA LEU A 98 5.15 15.35 6.91
C LEU A 98 3.68 15.50 7.39
N PRO A 99 3.44 15.57 8.70
CA PRO A 99 2.09 15.71 9.24
C PRO A 99 1.32 16.86 8.57
N SER A 100 0.08 16.59 8.16
CA SER A 100 -0.85 17.57 7.54
C SER A 100 -0.41 18.13 6.18
N ARG A 101 0.59 17.55 5.50
CA ARG A 101 1.10 18.04 4.21
C ARG A 101 0.52 17.35 2.98
N SER A 102 -0.27 16.31 3.16
CA SER A 102 -0.78 15.47 2.05
C SER A 102 -1.56 16.27 0.97
N MET A 103 -2.30 17.29 1.35
CA MET A 103 -3.03 18.12 0.39
C MET A 103 -2.12 19.09 -0.36
N SER A 104 -1.12 19.64 0.31
CA SER A 104 -0.12 20.52 -0.30
C SER A 104 0.78 19.81 -1.30
N ALA A 105 0.91 18.49 -1.19
CA ALA A 105 1.74 17.69 -2.11
C ALA A 105 1.03 17.33 -3.43
N ILE A 106 -0.29 17.54 -3.55
CA ILE A 106 -1.06 17.15 -4.76
C ILE A 106 -0.46 17.69 -6.06
N PRO A 107 0.00 18.95 -6.17
CA PRO A 107 0.56 19.47 -7.40
C PRO A 107 1.78 18.67 -7.91
N ILE A 108 2.57 18.07 -7.01
CA ILE A 108 3.75 17.28 -7.36
C ILE A 108 3.39 16.07 -8.25
N LEU A 109 2.19 15.51 -8.10
CA LEU A 109 1.74 14.40 -8.94
C LEU A 109 1.70 14.76 -10.43
N SER A 110 1.54 16.04 -10.75
CA SER A 110 1.47 16.55 -12.13
C SER A 110 2.80 17.14 -12.62
N GLU A 111 3.83 17.15 -11.79
CA GLU A 111 5.16 17.56 -12.24
C GLU A 111 5.69 16.55 -13.29
N PRO A 112 6.20 17.04 -14.45
CA PRO A 112 6.51 16.16 -15.58
C PRO A 112 7.42 14.99 -15.23
N GLU A 113 8.47 15.21 -14.45
CA GLU A 113 9.41 14.15 -14.05
C GLU A 113 8.76 13.14 -13.11
N GLN A 114 7.99 13.61 -12.13
CA GLN A 114 7.27 12.77 -11.17
C GLN A 114 6.21 11.92 -11.86
N GLN A 115 5.44 12.54 -12.73
CA GLN A 115 4.39 11.87 -13.51
C GLN A 115 4.98 10.84 -14.46
N SER A 116 6.00 11.21 -15.25
CA SER A 116 6.63 10.33 -16.22
C SER A 116 7.26 9.10 -15.54
N TRP A 117 8.07 9.31 -14.51
CA TRP A 117 8.68 8.23 -13.74
C TRP A 117 7.64 7.27 -13.15
N ARG A 118 6.60 7.80 -12.53
CA ARG A 118 5.52 6.99 -11.95
C ARG A 118 4.77 6.19 -13.01
N ASN A 119 4.42 6.81 -14.13
CA ASN A 119 3.69 6.15 -15.20
C ASN A 119 4.53 5.04 -15.84
N GLU A 120 5.83 5.26 -16.01
CA GLU A 120 6.77 4.24 -16.48
C GLU A 120 6.85 3.08 -15.47
N LEU A 121 6.99 3.36 -14.17
CA LEU A 121 6.96 2.31 -13.13
C LEU A 121 5.69 1.46 -13.22
N LEU A 122 4.52 2.11 -13.26
CA LEU A 122 3.24 1.42 -13.34
C LEU A 122 3.17 0.52 -14.58
N SER A 123 3.61 1.01 -15.75
CA SER A 123 3.63 0.24 -16.99
C SER A 123 4.62 -0.92 -16.96
N MET A 124 5.74 -0.79 -16.24
CA MET A 124 6.74 -1.84 -16.09
C MET A 124 6.26 -3.01 -15.22
N ILE A 125 5.53 -2.72 -14.14
CA ILE A 125 5.17 -3.73 -13.13
C ILE A 125 3.86 -4.46 -13.41
N VAL A 126 3.02 -3.94 -14.32
CA VAL A 126 1.80 -4.64 -14.74
C VAL A 126 2.02 -5.44 -16.02
N GLY A 127 1.26 -6.51 -16.16
CA GLY A 127 1.36 -7.42 -17.30
C GLY A 127 -0.01 -7.84 -17.82
N PRO A 128 -0.05 -8.82 -18.75
CA PRO A 128 -1.29 -9.31 -19.33
C PRO A 128 -2.22 -10.00 -18.33
N GLU A 129 -1.68 -10.42 -17.19
CA GLU A 129 -2.46 -11.05 -16.12
C GLU A 129 -3.28 -10.04 -15.29
N LEU A 130 -3.07 -8.74 -15.48
CA LEU A 130 -3.78 -7.72 -14.69
C LEU A 130 -5.28 -7.74 -15.01
N GLN A 131 -6.10 -7.86 -13.98
CA GLN A 131 -7.55 -7.97 -14.07
C GLN A 131 -8.26 -6.77 -13.41
N GLY A 132 -7.55 -6.01 -12.56
CA GLY A 132 -8.13 -4.86 -11.88
C GLY A 132 -7.10 -3.91 -11.28
N ILE A 133 -7.56 -2.69 -10.99
CA ILE A 133 -6.80 -1.65 -10.29
C ILE A 133 -7.65 -1.11 -9.15
N VAL A 134 -7.08 -0.95 -7.97
CA VAL A 134 -7.73 -0.28 -6.84
C VAL A 134 -6.89 0.89 -6.38
N THR A 135 -7.51 2.07 -6.28
CA THR A 135 -6.88 3.27 -5.73
C THR A 135 -7.45 3.58 -4.35
N PHE A 136 -6.58 3.69 -3.36
CA PHE A 136 -6.92 4.00 -1.98
C PHE A 136 -6.66 5.47 -1.66
N GLY A 137 -7.71 6.30 -1.77
CA GLY A 137 -7.67 7.72 -1.48
C GLY A 137 -7.47 8.63 -2.71
N LEU A 138 -7.43 9.93 -2.44
CA LEU A 138 -7.43 10.98 -3.49
C LEU A 138 -6.15 10.95 -4.33
N GLN A 139 -4.99 10.89 -3.69
CA GLN A 139 -3.69 10.95 -4.37
C GLN A 139 -3.48 9.74 -5.30
N ALA A 140 -3.84 8.55 -4.83
CA ALA A 140 -3.81 7.35 -5.64
C ALA A 140 -4.75 7.41 -6.85
N ARG A 141 -5.94 8.01 -6.65
CA ARG A 141 -6.88 8.25 -7.76
C ARG A 141 -6.29 9.17 -8.81
N ILE A 142 -5.72 10.32 -8.39
CA ILE A 142 -5.08 11.26 -9.31
C ILE A 142 -3.93 10.58 -10.07
N ALA A 143 -3.11 9.78 -9.38
CA ALA A 143 -2.01 9.07 -10.00
C ALA A 143 -2.47 8.15 -11.14
N VAL A 144 -3.58 7.41 -10.95
CA VAL A 144 -4.13 6.55 -12.02
C VAL A 144 -4.78 7.37 -13.13
N GLU A 145 -5.49 8.45 -12.80
CA GLU A 145 -6.11 9.34 -13.79
C GLU A 145 -5.08 10.01 -14.71
N GLN A 146 -3.84 10.15 -14.24
CA GLN A 146 -2.72 10.69 -15.00
C GLN A 146 -1.87 9.62 -15.72
N TRP A 147 -2.19 8.35 -15.56
CA TRP A 147 -1.48 7.27 -16.22
C TRP A 147 -2.05 7.00 -17.61
N ASN A 148 -1.39 7.56 -18.64
CA ASN A 148 -1.86 7.51 -20.03
C ASN A 148 -1.98 6.10 -20.61
N ASP A 149 -1.09 5.20 -20.19
CA ASP A 149 -1.02 3.81 -20.66
C ASP A 149 -1.74 2.84 -19.71
N ALA A 150 -2.68 3.33 -18.91
CA ALA A 150 -3.44 2.48 -18.02
C ALA A 150 -4.19 1.40 -18.80
N PRO A 151 -4.02 0.11 -18.48
CA PRO A 151 -4.70 -0.96 -19.20
C PRO A 151 -6.22 -0.87 -19.01
N PRO A 152 -7.02 -1.34 -20.00
CA PRO A 152 -8.49 -1.25 -19.97
C PRO A 152 -9.11 -2.31 -19.05
N VAL A 153 -8.76 -2.29 -17.76
CA VAL A 153 -9.30 -3.19 -16.73
C VAL A 153 -10.24 -2.45 -15.78
N MET A 154 -10.94 -3.19 -14.93
CA MET A 154 -11.81 -2.58 -13.92
C MET A 154 -11.00 -1.74 -12.92
N ILE A 155 -11.32 -0.46 -12.77
CA ILE A 155 -10.70 0.45 -11.80
C ILE A 155 -11.69 0.78 -10.68
N LYS A 156 -11.33 0.50 -9.43
CA LYS A 156 -12.10 0.88 -8.24
C LYS A 156 -11.39 2.00 -7.49
N LYS A 157 -12.12 3.06 -7.22
CA LYS A 157 -11.65 4.24 -6.49
C LYS A 157 -12.34 4.23 -5.13
N VAL A 158 -11.58 3.95 -4.07
CA VAL A 158 -12.11 3.78 -2.72
C VAL A 158 -11.42 4.72 -1.73
N PRO A 159 -12.04 5.04 -0.57
CA PRO A 159 -11.39 5.81 0.48
C PRO A 159 -10.11 5.13 0.98
N HIS A 160 -9.14 5.95 1.41
CA HIS A 160 -7.91 5.46 2.01
C HIS A 160 -8.19 4.60 3.26
N PRO A 161 -7.44 3.52 3.52
CA PRO A 161 -7.65 2.64 4.69
C PRO A 161 -7.69 3.36 6.03
N SER A 162 -7.02 4.51 6.15
CA SER A 162 -7.02 5.35 7.36
C SER A 162 -8.07 6.46 7.34
N SER A 163 -9.07 6.40 6.43
CA SER A 163 -10.16 7.39 6.40
C SER A 163 -10.90 7.45 7.74
N ARG A 164 -11.24 8.65 8.18
CA ARG A 164 -12.04 8.87 9.39
C ARG A 164 -13.52 8.64 9.19
N ASP A 165 -14.01 8.69 7.94
CA ASP A 165 -15.38 8.34 7.59
C ASP A 165 -15.50 6.83 7.46
N ALA A 166 -15.74 6.18 8.59
CA ALA A 166 -15.82 4.72 8.67
C ALA A 166 -17.01 4.16 7.87
N THR A 167 -18.12 4.89 7.80
CA THR A 167 -19.33 4.46 7.08
C THR A 167 -19.07 4.46 5.57
N LYS A 168 -18.56 5.57 5.04
CA LYS A 168 -18.19 5.65 3.63
C LYS A 168 -17.12 4.64 3.26
N LEU A 169 -16.09 4.50 4.12
CA LEU A 169 -15.02 3.54 3.92
C LEU A 169 -15.55 2.13 3.71
N ILE A 170 -16.36 1.63 4.63
CA ILE A 170 -16.83 0.24 4.58
C ILE A 170 -17.82 0.01 3.44
N THR A 171 -18.68 1.00 3.16
CA THR A 171 -19.65 0.93 2.06
C THR A 171 -18.95 0.83 0.70
N ASP A 172 -18.00 1.72 0.45
CA ASP A 172 -17.27 1.76 -0.82
C ASP A 172 -16.35 0.54 -0.99
N TRP A 173 -15.73 0.07 0.10
CA TRP A 173 -14.90 -1.13 0.07
C TRP A 173 -15.72 -2.40 -0.18
N ARG A 174 -16.90 -2.49 0.44
CA ARG A 174 -17.86 -3.60 0.20
C ARG A 174 -18.28 -3.67 -1.26
N ALA A 175 -18.67 -2.52 -1.84
CA ALA A 175 -19.03 -2.43 -3.25
C ALA A 175 -17.86 -2.82 -4.16
N ALA A 176 -16.66 -2.30 -3.88
CA ALA A 176 -15.47 -2.62 -4.66
C ALA A 176 -15.14 -4.12 -4.64
N VAL A 177 -15.21 -4.79 -3.48
CA VAL A 177 -15.02 -6.24 -3.38
C VAL A 177 -16.08 -6.98 -4.19
N THR A 178 -17.35 -6.58 -4.09
CA THR A 178 -18.44 -7.20 -4.86
C THR A 178 -18.16 -7.15 -6.35
N ASP A 179 -17.80 -5.97 -6.87
CA ASP A 179 -17.55 -5.80 -8.30
C ASP A 179 -16.27 -6.52 -8.75
N LEU A 180 -15.18 -6.40 -7.99
CA LEU A 180 -13.91 -7.02 -8.34
C LEU A 180 -13.98 -8.56 -8.33
N ARG A 181 -14.80 -9.16 -7.48
CA ARG A 181 -15.04 -10.62 -7.49
C ARG A 181 -15.59 -11.13 -8.82
N THR A 182 -16.19 -10.28 -9.63
CA THR A 182 -16.70 -10.65 -10.96
C THR A 182 -15.62 -10.78 -12.03
N VAL A 183 -14.46 -10.16 -11.81
CA VAL A 183 -13.36 -10.10 -12.77
C VAL A 183 -12.05 -10.70 -12.26
N ILE A 184 -11.82 -10.69 -10.95
CA ILE A 184 -10.59 -11.21 -10.35
C ILE A 184 -10.68 -12.73 -10.19
N THR A 185 -9.73 -13.43 -10.80
CA THR A 185 -9.53 -14.87 -10.57
C THR A 185 -8.73 -15.07 -9.27
N PRO A 186 -9.27 -15.80 -8.29
CA PRO A 186 -8.55 -16.12 -7.07
C PRO A 186 -7.24 -16.87 -7.33
N ASP A 187 -6.29 -16.77 -6.42
CA ASP A 187 -5.13 -17.64 -6.41
C ASP A 187 -5.52 -19.08 -6.06
N ALA A 188 -4.73 -20.07 -6.48
CA ALA A 188 -5.02 -21.47 -6.22
C ALA A 188 -5.18 -21.82 -4.73
N SER A 189 -4.47 -21.06 -3.85
CA SER A 189 -4.59 -21.16 -2.38
C SER A 189 -5.59 -20.18 -1.79
N GLY A 190 -6.28 -19.38 -2.63
CA GLY A 190 -7.19 -18.33 -2.20
C GLY A 190 -8.66 -18.74 -2.25
N ASN A 191 -9.48 -17.99 -1.55
CA ASN A 191 -10.93 -18.17 -1.55
C ASN A 191 -11.64 -16.80 -1.58
N ASN A 192 -12.46 -16.56 -2.61
CA ASN A 192 -13.26 -15.35 -2.77
C ASN A 192 -14.75 -15.55 -2.46
N SER A 193 -15.17 -16.76 -2.04
CA SER A 193 -16.56 -17.06 -1.65
C SER A 193 -16.86 -16.71 -0.19
N GLY A 194 -15.87 -16.30 0.57
CA GLY A 194 -16.03 -15.88 1.97
C GLY A 194 -16.89 -14.61 2.13
N PRO A 195 -17.26 -14.26 3.36
CA PRO A 195 -18.10 -13.09 3.62
C PRO A 195 -17.42 -11.80 3.17
N ASN A 196 -18.20 -10.88 2.61
CA ASN A 196 -17.75 -9.51 2.34
C ASN A 196 -17.74 -8.69 3.65
N TYR A 197 -17.46 -7.40 3.57
CA TYR A 197 -17.52 -6.50 4.71
C TYR A 197 -18.94 -6.40 5.28
N GLY A 198 -19.04 -6.44 6.60
CA GLY A 198 -20.28 -6.15 7.35
C GLY A 198 -20.55 -4.63 7.43
N ASP A 199 -21.31 -4.20 8.44
CA ASP A 199 -21.63 -2.78 8.62
C ASP A 199 -20.52 -1.98 9.33
N LYS A 200 -19.57 -2.68 9.94
CA LYS A 200 -18.42 -2.11 10.64
C LYS A 200 -17.18 -2.94 10.35
N PHE A 201 -16.02 -2.30 10.32
CA PHE A 201 -14.74 -3.00 10.33
C PHE A 201 -14.57 -3.78 11.64
N THR A 202 -14.17 -5.03 11.51
CA THR A 202 -13.87 -5.95 12.60
C THR A 202 -12.44 -6.47 12.48
N GLU A 203 -11.96 -7.19 13.49
CA GLU A 203 -10.65 -7.83 13.44
C GLU A 203 -10.53 -8.84 12.27
N SER A 204 -11.62 -9.48 11.87
CA SER A 204 -11.64 -10.41 10.74
C SER A 204 -11.50 -9.74 9.36
N ASP A 205 -11.58 -8.42 9.31
CA ASP A 205 -11.39 -7.64 8.07
C ASP A 205 -9.93 -7.25 7.83
N TYR A 206 -9.05 -7.56 8.79
CA TYR A 206 -7.61 -7.43 8.64
C TYR A 206 -7.00 -8.77 8.27
N ALA A 207 -5.85 -8.75 7.64
CA ALA A 207 -5.02 -9.93 7.46
C ALA A 207 -3.54 -9.58 7.69
N PRO A 208 -2.73 -10.52 8.18
CA PRO A 208 -1.29 -10.30 8.33
C PRO A 208 -0.62 -10.17 6.97
N ILE A 209 0.45 -9.38 6.93
CA ILE A 209 1.27 -9.27 5.72
C ILE A 209 2.02 -10.57 5.50
N PRO A 210 1.92 -11.18 4.29
CA PRO A 210 2.64 -12.40 3.98
C PRO A 210 4.16 -12.24 4.13
N ARG A 211 4.82 -13.23 4.70
CA ARG A 211 6.29 -13.21 4.85
C ARG A 211 7.02 -13.11 3.50
N GLY A 212 6.44 -13.68 2.44
CA GLY A 212 6.96 -13.58 1.09
C GLY A 212 6.95 -12.17 0.50
N ASP A 213 6.24 -11.22 1.13
CA ASP A 213 6.21 -9.81 0.74
C ASP A 213 7.21 -8.95 1.54
N LEU A 214 7.89 -9.54 2.51
CA LEU A 214 8.83 -8.83 3.38
C LEU A 214 10.28 -9.24 3.08
N PRO A 215 11.24 -8.33 3.22
CA PRO A 215 12.64 -8.66 3.05
C PRO A 215 13.14 -9.61 4.16
N PHE A 216 14.19 -10.34 3.86
CA PHE A 216 14.85 -11.20 4.85
C PHE A 216 15.25 -10.41 6.10
N GLY A 217 15.11 -11.02 7.27
CA GLY A 217 15.50 -10.41 8.54
C GLY A 217 14.41 -9.59 9.23
N MET A 218 13.24 -9.39 8.61
CA MET A 218 12.14 -8.71 9.30
C MET A 218 11.61 -9.55 10.48
N PRO A 219 11.34 -8.91 11.65
CA PRO A 219 10.76 -9.59 12.79
C PRO A 219 9.42 -10.26 12.46
N SER A 220 9.13 -11.40 13.09
CA SER A 220 7.92 -12.17 12.81
C SER A 220 6.62 -11.43 13.14
N TRP A 221 6.68 -10.47 14.05
CA TRP A 221 5.53 -9.65 14.48
C TRP A 221 5.30 -8.41 13.61
N LEU A 222 6.26 -8.02 12.74
CA LEU A 222 6.05 -6.90 11.83
C LEU A 222 5.01 -7.30 10.77
N GLY A 223 3.99 -6.49 10.62
CA GLY A 223 2.85 -6.82 9.75
C GLY A 223 1.90 -7.87 10.32
N ASP A 224 2.11 -8.34 11.55
CA ASP A 224 1.20 -9.18 12.29
C ASP A 224 0.05 -8.33 12.88
N ASP A 225 -1.14 -8.82 12.73
CA ASP A 225 -2.35 -8.14 13.13
C ASP A 225 -2.61 -8.14 14.64
N SER A 226 -2.08 -9.10 15.35
CA SER A 226 -2.37 -9.28 16.77
C SER A 226 -1.70 -8.24 17.68
N ARG A 227 -0.66 -7.58 17.20
CA ARG A 227 0.22 -6.75 18.02
C ARG A 227 0.42 -5.38 17.40
N GLY A 228 0.13 -4.32 18.14
CA GLY A 228 0.43 -2.95 17.72
C GLY A 228 -0.66 -2.25 16.90
N ARG A 229 -1.79 -2.88 16.58
CA ARG A 229 -2.91 -2.19 15.96
C ARG A 229 -3.58 -1.20 16.90
N GLN A 230 -3.86 0.00 16.40
CA GLN A 230 -4.61 1.03 17.15
C GLN A 230 -6.12 0.77 17.23
N SER A 231 -6.65 -0.21 16.51
CA SER A 231 -8.07 -0.57 16.55
C SER A 231 -8.56 -1.00 17.94
N ARG A 232 -7.65 -1.33 18.84
CA ARG A 232 -7.98 -1.57 20.26
C ARG A 232 -7.58 -0.37 21.12
N PRO A 233 -8.49 0.20 21.93
CA PRO A 233 -8.26 1.44 22.67
C PRO A 233 -7.03 1.47 23.62
N LYS A 234 -6.39 0.34 23.85
CA LYS A 234 -5.23 0.22 24.76
C LYS A 234 -3.93 -0.21 24.07
N ARG A 235 -3.92 -0.42 22.75
CA ARG A 235 -2.71 -0.82 22.03
C ARG A 235 -2.19 0.34 21.19
N ARG A 236 -0.92 0.63 21.34
CA ARG A 236 -0.20 1.56 20.48
C ARG A 236 0.44 0.80 19.33
N ASN A 237 0.61 1.47 18.21
CA ASN A 237 1.42 0.95 17.13
C ASN A 237 2.81 0.60 17.64
N THR A 238 3.39 -0.47 17.09
CA THR A 238 4.78 -0.87 17.38
C THR A 238 5.77 0.19 16.91
N VAL A 239 5.39 0.92 15.86
CA VAL A 239 6.18 2.02 15.29
C VAL A 239 5.29 3.24 15.22
N GLU A 240 5.71 4.30 15.85
CA GLU A 240 5.00 5.58 15.86
C GLU A 240 5.96 6.75 15.67
N ARG A 241 5.44 7.86 15.16
CA ARG A 241 6.17 9.13 15.13
C ARG A 241 5.97 9.83 16.46
N ASP A 242 7.02 10.44 16.98
CA ASP A 242 6.85 11.39 18.06
C ASP A 242 6.21 12.67 17.49
N ALA A 243 5.01 13.01 17.98
CA ALA A 243 4.31 14.22 17.54
C ALA A 243 5.00 15.52 18.01
N ALA A 244 5.81 15.43 19.06
CA ALA A 244 6.56 16.57 19.59
C ALA A 244 7.90 16.76 18.88
N ASP A 245 8.43 15.72 18.28
CA ASP A 245 9.71 15.71 17.57
C ASP A 245 9.45 15.69 16.05
N LEU A 246 9.48 16.85 15.44
CA LEU A 246 9.40 17.00 13.98
C LEU A 246 10.69 16.55 13.27
N LEU A 247 11.67 16.03 14.01
CA LEU A 247 13.02 15.76 13.54
C LEU A 247 13.29 14.29 13.24
N HIS A 248 12.29 13.52 12.78
CA HIS A 248 12.54 12.21 12.17
C HIS A 248 12.67 11.02 13.13
N THR A 249 12.35 11.18 14.41
CA THR A 249 12.40 10.09 15.39
C THR A 249 11.26 9.10 15.17
N LEU A 250 11.60 7.84 15.01
CA LEU A 250 10.66 6.73 15.08
C LEU A 250 10.77 6.07 16.45
N ILE A 251 9.64 5.97 17.14
CA ILE A 251 9.58 5.27 18.40
C ILE A 251 9.29 3.80 18.09
N TRP A 252 10.28 2.96 18.38
CA TRP A 252 10.13 1.52 18.30
C TRP A 252 9.75 0.99 19.69
N ARG A 253 8.60 0.35 19.79
CA ARG A 253 8.15 -0.29 21.02
C ARG A 253 8.00 -1.78 20.80
N ALA A 254 8.57 -2.56 21.70
CA ALA A 254 8.29 -3.98 21.73
C ALA A 254 6.77 -4.19 21.93
N PRO A 255 6.13 -5.13 21.19
CA PRO A 255 4.76 -5.46 21.41
C PRO A 255 4.56 -5.91 22.86
N THR A 256 3.68 -5.26 23.60
CA THR A 256 3.23 -5.75 24.90
C THR A 256 2.24 -6.88 24.66
N GLY A 257 2.55 -8.04 25.20
CA GLY A 257 1.73 -9.25 25.14
C GLY A 257 0.32 -9.09 25.72
#